data_df9c16b664587843fd57a8240fb90386
#
_entry.id   df9c16b664587843fd57a8240fb90386
#
_cell.length_a   1.000
_cell.length_b   1.000
_cell.length_c   1.000
_cell.angle_alpha   90.00
_cell.angle_beta   90.00
_cell.angle_gamma   90.00
#
_symmetry.space_group_name_H-M   'P 1'
#
loop_
_entity.id
_entity.type
_entity.pdbx_description
1 polymer ?
#
loop_
_entity_poly.entity_id
_entity_poly.type
_entity_poly.pdbx_seq_one_letter_code
_entity_poly.pdbx_strand_id
1 'polypeptide(L)'
;MIKIREIQTISEEEVPWLAPSYIHSDCRCLGAFEDTCAGIILYEIKERILYIRYVYVREELRGQGIGGMLFQELQELAQREAPEGMIVSGVIPREQQSAMVRFFMQYGFMVPENGESIATVSTEAWRDSYLAGIPVREKESSAHIYSMTELSHELEYDYRNRVRSAVLPCCRVENVKGTLLPEYSLAYEYQGKIGAYILMTDVDGILYLNSVYISEKNAIFFVPLLKHCFMCMEKQGYPYKTMKITMFSDESRWLFQRLVHGMEAEIENQITMCRLG
;
A
#
# COMPACT_ATOMS: atom_id res chain seq x y z
N MET A 1 35.28 -0.30 12.83
CA MET A 1 34.44 0.93 12.76
C MET A 1 33.45 0.78 11.63
N ILE A 2 32.16 0.84 11.90
CA ILE A 2 31.12 0.65 10.91
C ILE A 2 31.10 1.84 9.95
N LYS A 3 31.06 1.53 8.64
CA LYS A 3 30.93 2.51 7.55
C LYS A 3 29.61 2.27 6.83
N ILE A 4 28.83 3.33 6.62
CA ILE A 4 27.62 3.28 5.80
C ILE A 4 27.98 3.70 4.38
N ARG A 5 27.52 2.93 3.39
CA ARG A 5 27.68 3.27 1.96
C ARG A 5 26.50 2.75 1.15
N GLU A 6 26.26 3.38 0.02
CA GLU A 6 25.33 2.87 -0.98
C GLU A 6 25.96 1.67 -1.70
N ILE A 7 25.17 0.61 -1.87
CA ILE A 7 25.55 -0.59 -2.61
C ILE A 7 25.04 -0.40 -4.04
N GLN A 8 25.95 -0.31 -5.00
CA GLN A 8 25.64 -0.06 -6.42
C GLN A 8 25.03 -1.28 -7.09
N THR A 9 25.50 -2.47 -6.72
CA THR A 9 25.02 -3.76 -7.25
C THR A 9 24.85 -4.71 -6.07
N ILE A 10 23.62 -5.10 -5.82
CA ILE A 10 23.34 -6.06 -4.74
C ILE A 10 23.69 -7.45 -5.27
N SER A 11 24.73 -8.07 -4.72
CA SER A 11 25.17 -9.40 -5.07
C SER A 11 25.07 -10.36 -3.88
N GLU A 12 24.94 -11.65 -4.15
CA GLU A 12 24.99 -12.68 -3.12
C GLU A 12 26.30 -12.69 -2.34
N GLU A 13 27.40 -12.23 -2.95
CA GLU A 13 28.70 -12.12 -2.27
C GLU A 13 28.71 -11.00 -1.22
N GLU A 14 28.09 -9.86 -1.50
CA GLU A 14 28.03 -8.73 -0.56
C GLU A 14 26.94 -8.93 0.50
N VAL A 15 25.80 -9.53 0.13
CA VAL A 15 24.61 -9.67 1.00
C VAL A 15 24.03 -11.09 0.89
N PRO A 16 24.75 -12.13 1.36
CA PRO A 16 24.40 -13.54 1.11
C PRO A 16 23.09 -14.00 1.77
N TRP A 17 22.56 -13.22 2.69
CA TRP A 17 21.32 -13.51 3.41
C TRP A 17 20.08 -12.77 2.84
N LEU A 18 20.25 -11.98 1.78
CA LEU A 18 19.14 -11.30 1.14
C LEU A 18 18.53 -12.17 0.04
N ALA A 19 17.26 -12.52 0.20
CA ALA A 19 16.56 -13.27 -0.83
C ALA A 19 16.37 -12.44 -2.12
N PRO A 20 16.61 -13.02 -3.31
CA PRO A 20 16.45 -12.31 -4.59
C PRO A 20 15.07 -11.67 -4.80
N SER A 21 14.02 -12.25 -4.21
CA SER A 21 12.66 -11.73 -4.28
C SER A 21 12.44 -10.33 -3.67
N TYR A 22 13.39 -9.86 -2.85
CA TYR A 22 13.36 -8.50 -2.31
C TYR A 22 14.03 -7.47 -3.22
N ILE A 23 14.75 -7.90 -4.26
CA ILE A 23 15.51 -7.04 -5.15
C ILE A 23 14.67 -6.76 -6.39
N HIS A 24 14.16 -5.56 -6.51
CA HIS A 24 13.49 -5.05 -7.72
C HIS A 24 14.43 -4.08 -8.45
N SER A 25 14.23 -3.90 -9.76
CA SER A 25 15.10 -3.07 -10.61
C SER A 25 15.31 -1.63 -10.11
N ASP A 26 14.32 -1.09 -9.41
CA ASP A 26 14.32 0.32 -8.95
C ASP A 26 14.76 0.47 -7.49
N CYS A 27 15.08 -0.65 -6.81
CA CYS A 27 15.53 -0.61 -5.42
C CYS A 27 16.99 -0.15 -5.32
N ARG A 28 17.20 0.83 -4.45
CA ARG A 28 18.52 1.26 -3.98
C ARG A 28 18.81 0.61 -2.63
N CYS A 29 20.07 0.48 -2.28
CA CYS A 29 20.49 -0.18 -1.04
C CYS A 29 21.53 0.63 -0.29
N LEU A 30 21.28 0.90 0.99
CA LEU A 30 22.30 1.34 1.93
C LEU A 30 22.80 0.13 2.72
N GLY A 31 24.11 -0.04 2.82
CA GLY A 31 24.75 -1.10 3.59
C GLY A 31 25.65 -0.55 4.70
N ALA A 32 25.61 -1.21 5.85
CA ALA A 32 26.53 -1.00 6.97
C ALA A 32 27.63 -2.08 6.91
N PHE A 33 28.88 -1.67 6.90
CA PHE A 33 30.03 -2.56 6.76
C PHE A 33 31.01 -2.35 7.91
N GLU A 34 31.50 -3.45 8.46
CA GLU A 34 32.72 -3.50 9.24
C GLU A 34 33.78 -4.24 8.39
N ASP A 35 33.98 -5.53 8.57
CA ASP A 35 34.74 -6.36 7.64
C ASP A 35 33.83 -6.98 6.57
N THR A 36 32.61 -7.25 6.96
CA THR A 36 31.54 -7.77 6.09
C THR A 36 30.27 -6.93 6.26
N CYS A 37 29.26 -7.18 5.41
CA CYS A 37 27.97 -6.50 5.54
C CYS A 37 27.28 -6.88 6.86
N ALA A 38 27.04 -5.88 7.71
CA ALA A 38 26.44 -6.01 9.02
C ALA A 38 24.91 -5.78 9.00
N GLY A 39 24.43 -5.02 8.01
CA GLY A 39 23.01 -4.73 7.85
C GLY A 39 22.74 -3.88 6.61
N ILE A 40 21.49 -3.85 6.18
CA ILE A 40 21.05 -3.07 5.00
C ILE A 40 19.70 -2.42 5.21
N ILE A 41 19.45 -1.39 4.40
CA ILE A 41 18.11 -0.86 4.10
C ILE A 41 17.93 -0.86 2.59
N LEU A 42 16.89 -1.55 2.11
CA LEU A 42 16.42 -1.41 0.73
C LEU A 42 15.34 -0.35 0.68
N TYR A 43 15.45 0.53 -0.29
CA TYR A 43 14.49 1.62 -0.48
C TYR A 43 14.34 1.97 -1.96
N GLU A 44 13.24 2.63 -2.29
CA GLU A 44 13.01 3.25 -3.59
C GLU A 44 12.46 4.65 -3.39
N ILE A 45 12.66 5.53 -4.35
CA ILE A 45 12.09 6.88 -4.35
C ILE A 45 11.16 7.00 -5.54
N LYS A 46 9.89 7.29 -5.27
CA LYS A 46 8.87 7.55 -6.26
C LYS A 46 8.14 8.84 -5.89
N GLU A 47 8.00 9.74 -6.84
CA GLU A 47 7.23 10.98 -6.66
C GLU A 47 7.57 11.75 -5.38
N ARG A 48 8.87 11.86 -5.05
CA ARG A 48 9.40 12.57 -3.87
C ARG A 48 9.03 11.93 -2.52
N ILE A 49 8.61 10.66 -2.53
CA ILE A 49 8.40 9.84 -1.32
C ILE A 49 9.40 8.70 -1.30
N LEU A 50 10.03 8.45 -0.16
CA LEU A 50 10.93 7.33 0.06
C LEU A 50 10.18 6.15 0.65
N TYR A 51 10.21 5.03 -0.06
CA TYR A 51 9.61 3.77 0.35
C TYR A 51 10.69 2.84 0.90
N ILE A 52 10.63 2.51 2.17
CA ILE A 52 11.49 1.53 2.81
C ILE A 52 10.89 0.15 2.54
N ARG A 53 11.62 -0.69 1.78
CA ARG A 53 11.17 -2.01 1.35
C ARG A 53 11.64 -3.12 2.26
N TYR A 54 12.85 -2.98 2.81
CA TYR A 54 13.44 -3.97 3.67
C TYR A 54 14.46 -3.34 4.61
N VAL A 55 14.50 -3.80 5.86
CA VAL A 55 15.50 -3.40 6.86
C VAL A 55 15.97 -4.66 7.56
N TYR A 56 17.27 -4.87 7.56
CA TYR A 56 17.85 -6.00 8.24
C TYR A 56 19.18 -5.64 8.89
N VAL A 57 19.40 -6.13 10.09
CA VAL A 57 20.68 -6.15 10.78
C VAL A 57 20.93 -7.59 11.22
N ARG A 58 22.12 -8.09 10.96
CA ARG A 58 22.53 -9.45 11.36
C ARG A 58 22.26 -9.65 12.84
N GLU A 59 21.71 -10.82 13.19
CA GLU A 59 21.19 -11.09 14.55
C GLU A 59 22.23 -10.88 15.64
N GLU A 60 23.44 -11.35 15.41
CA GLU A 60 24.57 -11.23 16.32
C GLU A 60 25.08 -9.80 16.51
N LEU A 61 24.67 -8.88 15.64
CA LEU A 61 25.06 -7.47 15.65
C LEU A 61 23.90 -6.53 16.06
N ARG A 62 22.73 -7.08 16.37
CA ARG A 62 21.59 -6.29 16.85
C ARG A 62 21.89 -5.66 18.22
N GLY A 63 21.24 -4.55 18.53
CA GLY A 63 21.46 -3.81 19.76
C GLY A 63 22.70 -2.92 19.79
N GLN A 64 23.55 -2.93 18.75
CA GLN A 64 24.78 -2.16 18.66
C GLN A 64 24.59 -0.81 17.91
N GLY A 65 23.36 -0.38 17.66
CA GLY A 65 23.06 0.91 17.01
C GLY A 65 23.16 0.91 15.49
N ILE A 66 23.50 -0.21 14.84
CA ILE A 66 23.70 -0.29 13.38
C ILE A 66 22.46 0.14 12.59
N GLY A 67 21.27 -0.33 13.00
CA GLY A 67 20.01 0.09 12.39
C GLY A 67 19.78 1.59 12.48
N GLY A 68 20.17 2.22 13.60
CA GLY A 68 20.11 3.67 13.79
C GLY A 68 21.05 4.42 12.86
N MET A 69 22.28 3.95 12.68
CA MET A 69 23.25 4.55 11.75
C MET A 69 22.77 4.47 10.30
N LEU A 70 22.28 3.32 9.86
CA LEU A 70 21.67 3.15 8.54
C LEU A 70 20.49 4.10 8.34
N PHE A 71 19.64 4.20 9.34
CA PHE A 71 18.45 5.04 9.26
C PHE A 71 18.77 6.54 9.26
N GLN A 72 19.79 6.98 9.97
CA GLN A 72 20.26 8.36 9.95
C GLN A 72 20.73 8.76 8.55
N GLU A 73 21.54 7.93 7.90
CA GLU A 73 21.98 8.16 6.51
C GLU A 73 20.78 8.21 5.55
N LEU A 74 19.81 7.30 5.75
CA LEU A 74 18.59 7.29 4.95
C LEU A 74 17.75 8.57 5.15
N GLN A 75 17.70 9.14 6.34
CA GLN A 75 17.01 10.40 6.61
C GLN A 75 17.67 11.58 5.90
N GLU A 76 19.01 11.66 5.89
CA GLU A 76 19.74 12.70 5.17
C GLU A 76 19.48 12.62 3.67
N LEU A 77 19.42 11.41 3.13
CA LEU A 77 19.07 11.16 1.74
C LEU A 77 17.61 11.56 1.46
N ALA A 78 16.67 11.17 2.32
CA ALA A 78 15.27 11.51 2.17
C ALA A 78 15.02 13.02 2.17
N GLN A 79 15.71 13.80 3.01
CA GLN A 79 15.61 15.26 3.03
C GLN A 79 15.99 15.89 1.69
N ARG A 80 16.93 15.28 0.97
CA ARG A 80 17.39 15.78 -0.33
C ARG A 80 16.51 15.34 -1.49
N GLU A 81 16.11 14.08 -1.50
CA GLU A 81 15.50 13.44 -2.68
C GLU A 81 13.99 13.16 -2.52
N ALA A 82 13.51 13.03 -1.29
CA ALA A 82 12.12 12.65 -0.98
C ALA A 82 11.49 13.55 0.10
N PRO A 83 11.42 14.88 -0.12
CA PRO A 83 10.96 15.83 0.90
C PRO A 83 9.46 15.72 1.25
N GLU A 84 8.67 14.92 0.53
CA GLU A 84 7.25 14.70 0.87
C GLU A 84 7.06 13.68 1.99
N GLY A 85 8.04 12.83 2.26
CA GLY A 85 7.98 11.91 3.38
C GLY A 85 8.58 10.53 3.13
N MET A 86 8.38 9.66 4.10
CA MET A 86 8.88 8.30 4.10
C MET A 86 7.75 7.34 4.46
N ILE A 87 7.72 6.19 3.81
CA ILE A 87 6.76 5.10 4.06
C ILE A 87 7.53 3.81 4.28
N VAL A 88 7.16 3.05 5.30
CA VAL A 88 7.57 1.66 5.48
C VAL A 88 6.32 0.78 5.54
N SER A 89 6.31 -0.31 4.78
CA SER A 89 5.21 -1.27 4.77
C SER A 89 5.76 -2.68 4.61
N GLY A 90 5.28 -3.61 5.43
CA GLY A 90 5.68 -5.01 5.33
C GLY A 90 4.92 -5.91 6.29
N VAL A 91 4.88 -7.20 5.96
CA VAL A 91 4.45 -8.25 6.86
C VAL A 91 5.59 -8.51 7.85
N ILE A 92 5.31 -8.31 9.13
CA ILE A 92 6.30 -8.46 10.20
C ILE A 92 5.82 -9.57 11.12
N PRO A 93 6.66 -10.57 11.44
CA PRO A 93 6.33 -11.57 12.43
C PRO A 93 5.85 -10.92 13.74
N ARG A 94 4.81 -11.46 14.34
CA ARG A 94 4.13 -10.87 15.51
C ARG A 94 5.08 -10.58 16.67
N GLU A 95 6.06 -11.43 16.88
CA GLU A 95 7.10 -11.29 17.89
C GLU A 95 8.05 -10.10 17.64
N GLN A 96 8.21 -9.68 16.39
CA GLN A 96 9.09 -8.57 16.00
C GLN A 96 8.34 -7.24 15.83
N GLN A 97 7.02 -7.25 15.76
CA GLN A 97 6.20 -6.06 15.53
C GLN A 97 6.49 -4.94 16.51
N SER A 98 6.49 -5.25 17.82
CA SER A 98 6.71 -4.23 18.87
C SER A 98 8.09 -3.58 18.82
N ALA A 99 9.12 -4.32 18.41
CA ALA A 99 10.47 -3.79 18.27
C ALA A 99 10.59 -2.90 17.03
N MET A 100 10.02 -3.34 15.90
CA MET A 100 10.02 -2.61 14.65
C MET A 100 9.21 -1.31 14.74
N VAL A 101 7.99 -1.37 15.31
CA VAL A 101 7.16 -0.19 15.55
C VAL A 101 7.90 0.82 16.42
N ARG A 102 8.46 0.40 17.56
CA ARG A 102 9.26 1.29 18.42
C ARG A 102 10.45 1.89 17.69
N PHE A 103 11.14 1.10 16.87
CA PHE A 103 12.26 1.59 16.07
C PHE A 103 11.85 2.73 15.15
N PHE A 104 10.78 2.58 14.38
CA PHE A 104 10.34 3.64 13.47
C PHE A 104 9.68 4.82 14.19
N MET A 105 8.94 4.60 15.27
CA MET A 105 8.33 5.68 16.05
C MET A 105 9.36 6.66 16.64
N GLN A 106 10.52 6.19 17.08
CA GLN A 106 11.59 7.07 17.58
C GLN A 106 12.14 8.03 16.51
N TYR A 107 11.90 7.73 15.23
CA TYR A 107 12.25 8.58 14.08
C TYR A 107 11.06 9.38 13.53
N GLY A 108 9.97 9.47 14.27
CA GLY A 108 8.80 10.28 13.92
C GLY A 108 7.83 9.62 12.95
N PHE A 109 7.94 8.31 12.73
CA PHE A 109 6.90 7.58 12.01
C PHE A 109 5.66 7.43 12.87
N MET A 110 4.52 7.61 12.23
CA MET A 110 3.22 7.36 12.83
C MET A 110 2.69 6.01 12.38
N VAL A 111 2.19 5.24 13.34
CA VAL A 111 1.38 4.06 13.05
C VAL A 111 -0.06 4.55 12.91
N PRO A 112 -0.81 4.18 11.86
CA PRO A 112 -2.25 4.35 11.87
C PRO A 112 -2.81 3.69 13.14
N GLU A 113 -3.77 4.33 13.81
CA GLU A 113 -4.24 3.99 15.16
C GLU A 113 -4.55 2.51 15.40
N ASN A 114 -4.82 1.74 14.34
CA ASN A 114 -5.25 0.35 14.45
C ASN A 114 -4.39 -0.67 13.70
N GLY A 115 -3.20 -0.30 13.24
CA GLY A 115 -2.33 -1.16 12.43
C GLY A 115 -2.98 -1.51 11.07
N GLU A 116 -2.16 -1.91 10.14
CA GLU A 116 -2.60 -2.38 8.83
C GLU A 116 -2.88 -3.89 8.90
N SER A 117 -3.99 -4.34 8.34
CA SER A 117 -4.26 -5.76 8.14
C SER A 117 -4.50 -6.01 6.65
N ILE A 118 -3.99 -7.11 6.15
CA ILE A 118 -4.31 -7.58 4.80
C ILE A 118 -5.22 -8.79 4.93
N ALA A 119 -6.36 -8.70 4.29
CA ALA A 119 -7.24 -9.84 4.13
C ALA A 119 -7.07 -10.44 2.74
N THR A 120 -6.91 -11.75 2.68
CA THR A 120 -6.84 -12.52 1.44
C THR A 120 -8.15 -13.24 1.23
N VAL A 121 -8.79 -13.00 0.08
CA VAL A 121 -10.08 -13.61 -0.29
C VAL A 121 -10.01 -14.18 -1.71
N SER A 122 -10.82 -15.20 -1.98
CA SER A 122 -11.01 -15.68 -3.36
C SER A 122 -11.88 -14.70 -4.15
N THR A 123 -11.46 -14.35 -5.37
CA THR A 123 -12.26 -13.47 -6.24
C THR A 123 -13.57 -14.13 -6.69
N GLU A 124 -13.61 -15.47 -6.83
CA GLU A 124 -14.82 -16.19 -7.19
C GLU A 124 -15.87 -16.18 -6.05
N ALA A 125 -15.44 -16.15 -4.79
CA ALA A 125 -16.34 -16.11 -3.64
C ALA A 125 -17.22 -14.84 -3.59
N TRP A 126 -16.89 -13.82 -4.34
CA TRP A 126 -17.72 -12.62 -4.46
C TRP A 126 -19.07 -12.87 -5.14
N ARG A 127 -19.17 -13.90 -5.99
CA ARG A 127 -20.45 -14.27 -6.61
C ARG A 127 -21.53 -14.56 -5.59
N ASP A 128 -21.14 -15.20 -4.49
CA ASP A 128 -22.04 -15.65 -3.42
C ASP A 128 -22.09 -14.68 -2.25
N SER A 129 -21.38 -13.55 -2.35
CA SER A 129 -21.35 -12.55 -1.29
C SER A 129 -22.66 -11.79 -1.15
N TYR A 130 -22.90 -11.26 0.05
CA TYR A 130 -24.03 -10.35 0.32
C TYR A 130 -24.08 -9.17 -0.68
N LEU A 131 -22.94 -8.68 -1.13
CA LEU A 131 -22.84 -7.58 -2.09
C LEU A 131 -23.39 -7.95 -3.47
N ALA A 132 -23.20 -9.18 -3.93
CA ALA A 132 -23.76 -9.62 -5.21
C ALA A 132 -25.29 -9.50 -5.22
N GLY A 133 -25.93 -9.72 -4.07
CA GLY A 133 -27.37 -9.64 -3.88
C GLY A 133 -27.95 -8.22 -3.78
N ILE A 134 -27.11 -7.17 -3.55
CA ILE A 134 -27.62 -5.81 -3.43
C ILE A 134 -28.06 -5.29 -4.81
N PRO A 135 -29.33 -4.90 -5.02
CA PRO A 135 -29.76 -4.36 -6.31
C PRO A 135 -29.13 -2.98 -6.54
N VAL A 136 -28.47 -2.81 -7.67
CA VAL A 136 -27.97 -1.50 -8.13
C VAL A 136 -28.71 -1.15 -9.42
N ARG A 137 -29.24 0.06 -9.50
CA ARG A 137 -29.87 0.57 -10.71
C ARG A 137 -28.77 0.90 -11.74
N GLU A 138 -28.45 -0.05 -12.60
CA GLU A 138 -27.31 0.00 -13.53
C GLU A 138 -27.26 1.27 -14.40
N LYS A 139 -28.44 1.75 -14.87
CA LYS A 139 -28.51 2.91 -15.77
C LYS A 139 -28.17 4.24 -15.13
N GLU A 140 -28.39 4.38 -13.81
CA GLU A 140 -28.11 5.63 -13.09
C GLU A 140 -26.70 5.64 -12.49
N SER A 141 -26.12 4.47 -12.21
CA SER A 141 -24.82 4.40 -11.56
C SER A 141 -23.64 4.47 -12.52
N SER A 142 -23.73 3.88 -13.73
CA SER A 142 -22.60 3.81 -14.66
C SER A 142 -22.28 5.18 -15.31
N ALA A 143 -23.24 6.07 -15.42
CA ALA A 143 -23.04 7.41 -16.00
C ALA A 143 -22.11 8.32 -15.15
N HIS A 144 -21.84 7.94 -13.89
CA HIS A 144 -21.01 8.71 -12.95
C HIS A 144 -19.75 7.96 -12.52
N ILE A 145 -19.41 6.86 -13.20
CA ILE A 145 -18.22 6.06 -12.90
C ILE A 145 -17.14 6.34 -13.95
N TYR A 146 -15.96 6.76 -13.48
CA TYR A 146 -14.81 7.09 -14.30
C TYR A 146 -13.62 6.24 -13.87
N SER A 147 -12.75 5.89 -14.84
CA SER A 147 -11.44 5.36 -14.48
C SER A 147 -10.60 6.42 -13.76
N MET A 148 -9.88 6.02 -12.72
CA MET A 148 -8.94 6.91 -12.02
C MET A 148 -7.76 7.36 -12.89
N THR A 149 -7.52 6.69 -14.01
CA THR A 149 -6.51 7.07 -15.01
C THR A 149 -7.05 8.01 -16.09
N GLU A 150 -8.38 8.19 -16.16
CA GLU A 150 -9.06 8.95 -17.22
C GLU A 150 -10.11 9.90 -16.63
N LEU A 151 -9.75 10.56 -15.53
CA LEU A 151 -10.61 11.56 -14.90
C LEU A 151 -10.79 12.77 -15.81
N SER A 152 -11.99 13.37 -15.81
CA SER A 152 -12.19 14.68 -16.41
C SER A 152 -11.31 15.73 -15.72
N HIS A 153 -11.02 16.83 -16.41
CA HIS A 153 -10.19 17.92 -15.86
C HIS A 153 -10.73 18.45 -14.50
N GLU A 154 -12.05 18.49 -14.35
CA GLU A 154 -12.72 18.93 -13.12
C GLU A 154 -12.50 17.92 -11.96
N LEU A 155 -12.64 16.62 -12.24
CA LEU A 155 -12.41 15.57 -11.26
C LEU A 155 -10.91 15.42 -10.90
N GLU A 156 -10.03 15.59 -11.86
CA GLU A 156 -8.58 15.61 -11.61
C GLU A 156 -8.20 16.79 -10.71
N TYR A 157 -8.78 17.96 -10.95
CA TYR A 157 -8.58 19.13 -10.09
C TYR A 157 -9.11 18.87 -8.66
N ASP A 158 -10.29 18.27 -8.53
CA ASP A 158 -10.85 17.91 -7.21
C ASP A 158 -9.99 16.86 -6.50
N TYR A 159 -9.50 15.84 -7.23
CA TYR A 159 -8.56 14.87 -6.68
C TYR A 159 -7.31 15.54 -6.09
N ARG A 160 -6.63 16.36 -6.89
CA ARG A 160 -5.36 17.00 -6.49
C ARG A 160 -5.51 17.96 -5.30
N ASN A 161 -6.60 18.71 -5.25
CA ASN A 161 -6.75 19.81 -4.27
C ASN A 161 -7.52 19.41 -2.99
N ARG A 162 -8.34 18.37 -3.03
CA ARG A 162 -9.15 17.94 -1.89
C ARG A 162 -8.90 16.52 -1.49
N VAL A 163 -9.10 15.57 -2.40
CA VAL A 163 -9.09 14.14 -2.07
C VAL A 163 -7.69 13.67 -1.70
N ARG A 164 -6.68 14.08 -2.44
CA ARG A 164 -5.27 13.72 -2.23
C ARG A 164 -4.78 14.06 -0.82
N SER A 165 -5.22 15.19 -0.26
CA SER A 165 -4.86 15.59 1.10
C SER A 165 -5.66 14.88 2.20
N ALA A 166 -6.82 14.32 1.85
CA ALA A 166 -7.69 13.61 2.78
C ALA A 166 -7.31 12.13 2.96
N VAL A 167 -6.40 11.61 2.13
CA VAL A 167 -5.97 10.20 2.20
C VAL A 167 -4.50 10.08 2.58
N LEU A 168 -4.15 8.96 3.22
CA LEU A 168 -2.76 8.65 3.56
C LEU A 168 -1.89 8.62 2.30
N PRO A 169 -0.61 9.03 2.37
CA PRO A 169 0.29 9.01 1.22
C PRO A 169 0.33 7.66 0.49
N CYS A 170 0.35 6.53 1.23
CA CYS A 170 0.34 5.18 0.67
C CYS A 170 -0.96 4.80 -0.06
N CYS A 171 -2.05 5.54 0.17
CA CYS A 171 -3.36 5.32 -0.45
C CYS A 171 -3.61 6.21 -1.68
N ARG A 172 -2.64 7.05 -2.08
CA ARG A 172 -2.76 7.91 -3.26
C ARG A 172 -2.51 7.14 -4.53
N VAL A 173 -3.16 7.57 -5.63
CA VAL A 173 -3.04 6.92 -6.96
C VAL A 173 -1.58 6.76 -7.38
N GLU A 174 -0.78 7.81 -7.18
CA GLU A 174 0.63 7.87 -7.57
C GLU A 174 1.55 6.97 -6.73
N ASN A 175 1.07 6.49 -5.57
CA ASN A 175 1.89 5.79 -4.58
C ASN A 175 1.46 4.35 -4.33
N VAL A 176 0.42 3.87 -4.99
CA VAL A 176 -0.03 2.48 -4.81
C VAL A 176 1.03 1.50 -5.31
N LYS A 177 1.15 0.38 -4.61
CA LYS A 177 2.08 -0.68 -4.96
C LYS A 177 1.54 -1.47 -6.16
N GLY A 178 2.42 -1.79 -7.12
CA GLY A 178 2.08 -2.60 -8.30
C GLY A 178 1.58 -1.79 -9.49
N THR A 179 1.07 -2.48 -10.50
CA THR A 179 0.52 -1.87 -11.71
C THR A 179 -0.94 -1.50 -11.50
N LEU A 180 -1.26 -0.22 -11.61
CA LEU A 180 -2.64 0.25 -11.50
C LEU A 180 -3.49 -0.35 -12.64
N LEU A 181 -4.66 -0.88 -12.29
CA LEU A 181 -5.61 -1.50 -13.21
C LEU A 181 -6.74 -0.50 -13.51
N PRO A 182 -6.75 0.14 -14.70
CA PRO A 182 -7.70 1.20 -15.02
C PRO A 182 -9.16 0.76 -14.96
N GLU A 183 -9.46 -0.47 -15.37
CA GLU A 183 -10.79 -1.06 -15.39
C GLU A 183 -11.35 -1.38 -14.01
N TYR A 184 -10.50 -1.46 -12.99
CA TYR A 184 -10.87 -1.74 -11.60
C TYR A 184 -10.55 -0.59 -10.65
N SER A 185 -9.81 0.42 -11.11
CA SER A 185 -9.48 1.63 -10.33
C SER A 185 -10.40 2.75 -10.74
N LEU A 186 -11.47 2.92 -9.98
CA LEU A 186 -12.63 3.70 -10.39
C LEU A 186 -12.97 4.81 -9.40
N ALA A 187 -13.48 5.93 -9.89
CA ALA A 187 -14.08 7.02 -9.12
C ALA A 187 -15.56 7.14 -9.42
N TYR A 188 -16.33 7.49 -8.40
CA TYR A 188 -17.74 7.90 -8.53
C TYR A 188 -17.83 9.42 -8.43
N GLU A 189 -18.35 10.03 -9.47
CA GLU A 189 -18.65 11.47 -9.51
C GLU A 189 -19.99 11.76 -8.85
N TYR A 190 -20.02 12.75 -7.99
CA TYR A 190 -21.23 13.30 -7.40
C TYR A 190 -21.14 14.83 -7.32
N GLN A 191 -22.06 15.51 -8.01
CA GLN A 191 -22.12 16.98 -8.06
C GLN A 191 -20.78 17.63 -8.50
N GLY A 192 -20.13 17.09 -9.52
CA GLY A 192 -18.86 17.60 -10.04
C GLY A 192 -17.64 17.30 -9.17
N LYS A 193 -17.75 16.41 -8.20
CA LYS A 193 -16.68 16.03 -7.27
C LYS A 193 -16.54 14.53 -7.13
N ILE A 194 -15.37 14.08 -6.70
CA ILE A 194 -15.17 12.67 -6.34
C ILE A 194 -15.90 12.40 -5.02
N GLY A 195 -16.99 11.65 -5.08
CA GLY A 195 -17.74 11.18 -3.93
C GLY A 195 -17.17 9.93 -3.28
N ALA A 196 -16.63 9.03 -4.10
CA ALA A 196 -15.91 7.83 -3.67
C ALA A 196 -14.90 7.40 -4.74
N TYR A 197 -13.86 6.68 -4.36
CA TYR A 197 -13.01 5.93 -5.31
C TYR A 197 -12.53 4.61 -4.72
N ILE A 198 -12.11 3.72 -5.60
CA ILE A 198 -11.37 2.50 -5.28
C ILE A 198 -10.13 2.43 -6.17
N LEU A 199 -9.01 1.95 -5.61
CA LEU A 199 -7.77 1.70 -6.34
C LEU A 199 -7.43 0.22 -6.26
N MET A 200 -7.30 -0.41 -7.42
CA MET A 200 -6.89 -1.79 -7.55
C MET A 200 -5.63 -1.90 -8.40
N THR A 201 -4.70 -2.72 -7.97
CA THR A 201 -3.44 -2.96 -8.67
C THR A 201 -3.17 -4.44 -8.85
N ASP A 202 -2.36 -4.77 -9.86
CA ASP A 202 -1.72 -6.06 -9.99
C ASP A 202 -0.33 -6.02 -9.33
N VAL A 203 -0.08 -6.99 -8.47
CA VAL A 203 1.25 -7.25 -7.93
C VAL A 203 1.53 -8.73 -8.10
N ASP A 204 2.38 -9.07 -9.06
CA ASP A 204 2.79 -10.44 -9.37
C ASP A 204 1.61 -11.40 -9.64
N GLY A 205 0.59 -10.93 -10.36
CA GLY A 205 -0.61 -11.71 -10.68
C GLY A 205 -1.63 -11.82 -9.54
N ILE A 206 -1.46 -11.06 -8.47
CA ILE A 206 -2.41 -10.95 -7.36
C ILE A 206 -3.10 -9.59 -7.44
N LEU A 207 -4.43 -9.60 -7.37
CA LEU A 207 -5.22 -8.38 -7.31
C LEU A 207 -5.15 -7.77 -5.91
N TYR A 208 -4.79 -6.50 -5.81
CA TYR A 208 -4.81 -5.74 -4.55
C TYR A 208 -5.86 -4.64 -4.59
N LEU A 209 -6.76 -4.62 -3.60
CA LEU A 209 -7.55 -3.45 -3.26
C LEU A 209 -6.73 -2.59 -2.28
N ASN A 210 -6.01 -1.62 -2.84
CA ASN A 210 -5.05 -0.81 -2.07
C ASN A 210 -5.70 0.33 -1.28
N SER A 211 -6.72 0.94 -1.86
CA SER A 211 -7.32 2.13 -1.27
C SER A 211 -8.80 2.24 -1.60
N VAL A 212 -9.54 2.69 -0.61
CA VAL A 212 -10.92 3.12 -0.72
C VAL A 212 -11.03 4.50 -0.11
N TYR A 213 -11.57 5.45 -0.86
CA TYR A 213 -11.97 6.75 -0.37
C TYR A 213 -13.47 6.89 -0.44
N ILE A 214 -14.07 7.38 0.61
CA ILE A 214 -15.50 7.69 0.68
C ILE A 214 -15.61 9.06 1.36
N SER A 215 -16.19 10.05 0.69
CA SER A 215 -16.47 11.33 1.32
C SER A 215 -17.57 11.18 2.38
N GLU A 216 -17.49 11.95 3.46
CA GLU A 216 -18.26 11.81 4.72
C GLU A 216 -19.77 11.53 4.61
N LYS A 217 -20.37 11.77 3.45
CA LYS A 217 -21.83 11.62 3.24
C LYS A 217 -22.19 10.60 2.17
N ASN A 218 -21.23 9.90 1.58
CA ASN A 218 -21.42 9.21 0.30
C ASN A 218 -21.08 7.72 0.31
N ALA A 219 -21.15 7.04 1.44
CA ALA A 219 -20.95 5.57 1.52
C ALA A 219 -21.84 4.78 0.55
N ILE A 220 -22.98 5.34 0.18
CA ILE A 220 -23.91 4.77 -0.80
C ILE A 220 -23.27 4.59 -2.19
N PHE A 221 -22.25 5.39 -2.54
CA PHE A 221 -21.61 5.33 -3.86
C PHE A 221 -20.50 4.27 -3.95
N PHE A 222 -20.05 3.74 -2.81
CA PHE A 222 -19.04 2.69 -2.80
C PHE A 222 -19.55 1.36 -3.38
N VAL A 223 -20.79 0.99 -3.07
CA VAL A 223 -21.39 -0.26 -3.56
C VAL A 223 -21.49 -0.30 -5.08
N PRO A 224 -21.97 0.74 -5.79
CA PRO A 224 -21.93 0.80 -7.24
C PRO A 224 -20.54 0.63 -7.85
N LEU A 225 -19.51 1.28 -7.27
CA LEU A 225 -18.12 1.13 -7.74
C LEU A 225 -17.66 -0.32 -7.65
N LEU A 226 -17.84 -0.92 -6.48
CA LEU A 226 -17.40 -2.29 -6.24
C LEU A 226 -18.14 -3.29 -7.15
N LYS A 227 -19.45 -3.13 -7.34
CA LYS A 227 -20.22 -3.94 -8.28
C LYS A 227 -19.74 -3.79 -9.72
N HIS A 228 -19.42 -2.57 -10.14
CA HIS A 228 -18.87 -2.34 -11.47
C HIS A 228 -17.56 -3.10 -11.67
N CYS A 229 -16.66 -3.09 -10.67
CA CYS A 229 -15.43 -3.87 -10.71
C CYS A 229 -15.71 -5.36 -10.86
N PHE A 230 -16.63 -5.93 -10.08
CA PHE A 230 -16.97 -7.35 -10.18
C PHE A 230 -17.63 -7.72 -11.50
N MET A 231 -18.48 -6.89 -12.05
CA MET A 231 -19.05 -7.09 -13.39
C MET A 231 -17.94 -7.09 -14.47
N CYS A 232 -16.93 -6.24 -14.34
CA CYS A 232 -15.78 -6.25 -15.24
C CYS A 232 -14.96 -7.54 -15.08
N MET A 233 -14.69 -7.98 -13.86
CA MET A 233 -13.99 -9.23 -13.58
C MET A 233 -14.76 -10.45 -14.13
N GLU A 234 -16.08 -10.48 -13.94
CA GLU A 234 -16.93 -11.54 -14.46
C GLU A 234 -16.91 -11.62 -16.00
N LYS A 235 -17.01 -10.48 -16.68
CA LYS A 235 -16.91 -10.40 -18.15
C LYS A 235 -15.55 -10.90 -18.68
N GLN A 236 -14.49 -10.75 -17.88
CA GLN A 236 -13.14 -11.20 -18.21
C GLN A 236 -12.83 -12.64 -17.73
N GLY A 237 -13.81 -13.34 -17.15
CA GLY A 237 -13.66 -14.69 -16.65
C GLY A 237 -12.82 -14.82 -15.38
N TYR A 238 -12.83 -13.80 -14.52
CA TYR A 238 -12.05 -13.72 -13.27
C TYR A 238 -10.55 -13.97 -13.49
N PRO A 239 -9.81 -13.04 -14.10
CA PRO A 239 -8.40 -13.21 -14.43
C PRO A 239 -7.53 -13.39 -13.17
N TYR A 240 -7.98 -12.88 -12.02
CA TYR A 240 -7.35 -13.05 -10.73
C TYR A 240 -8.11 -14.05 -9.87
N LYS A 241 -7.40 -15.04 -9.31
CA LYS A 241 -8.01 -16.03 -8.41
C LYS A 241 -8.12 -15.51 -6.98
N THR A 242 -7.21 -14.62 -6.60
CA THR A 242 -7.06 -14.11 -5.24
C THR A 242 -7.03 -12.61 -5.24
N MET A 243 -7.73 -12.02 -4.28
CA MET A 243 -7.65 -10.59 -4.02
C MET A 243 -7.14 -10.35 -2.59
N LYS A 244 -6.19 -9.43 -2.46
CA LYS A 244 -5.73 -8.91 -1.18
C LYS A 244 -6.33 -7.54 -0.92
N ILE A 245 -6.86 -7.34 0.28
CA ILE A 245 -7.53 -6.10 0.70
C ILE A 245 -6.78 -5.53 1.87
N THR A 246 -6.27 -4.30 1.70
CA THR A 246 -5.55 -3.59 2.75
C THR A 246 -6.52 -2.77 3.61
N MET A 247 -6.45 -2.96 4.91
CA MET A 247 -7.30 -2.29 5.90
C MET A 247 -6.44 -1.47 6.85
N PHE A 248 -6.61 -0.13 6.83
CA PHE A 248 -5.80 0.82 7.59
C PHE A 248 -6.50 1.36 8.85
N SER A 249 -7.80 1.14 8.99
CA SER A 249 -8.61 1.68 10.10
C SER A 249 -9.71 0.73 10.52
N ASP A 250 -10.32 1.00 11.67
CA ASP A 250 -11.49 0.25 12.14
C ASP A 250 -12.68 0.37 11.17
N GLU A 251 -12.84 1.53 10.54
CA GLU A 251 -13.87 1.72 9.51
C GLU A 251 -13.62 0.82 8.30
N SER A 252 -12.35 0.71 7.85
CA SER A 252 -12.01 -0.18 6.75
C SER A 252 -12.19 -1.65 7.12
N ARG A 253 -11.87 -2.06 8.37
CA ARG A 253 -12.13 -3.40 8.88
C ARG A 253 -13.63 -3.69 8.98
N TRP A 254 -14.39 -2.76 9.49
CA TRP A 254 -15.84 -2.88 9.58
C TRP A 254 -16.48 -2.98 8.18
N LEU A 255 -16.03 -2.14 7.25
CA LEU A 255 -16.46 -2.22 5.86
C LEU A 255 -16.13 -3.59 5.28
N PHE A 256 -14.87 -4.05 5.43
CA PHE A 256 -14.42 -5.36 4.99
C PHE A 256 -15.30 -6.49 5.55
N GLN A 257 -15.56 -6.52 6.86
CA GLN A 257 -16.40 -7.56 7.48
C GLN A 257 -17.79 -7.63 6.88
N ARG A 258 -18.36 -6.51 6.47
CA ARG A 258 -19.64 -6.48 5.76
C ARG A 258 -19.53 -6.94 4.31
N LEU A 259 -18.46 -6.57 3.64
CA LEU A 259 -18.21 -6.95 2.25
C LEU A 259 -18.02 -8.46 2.10
N VAL A 260 -17.28 -9.07 3.02
CA VAL A 260 -16.93 -10.51 2.99
C VAL A 260 -17.82 -11.37 3.89
N HIS A 261 -18.96 -10.85 4.33
CA HIS A 261 -19.88 -11.61 5.18
C HIS A 261 -20.28 -12.92 4.50
N GLY A 262 -19.94 -14.03 5.14
CA GLY A 262 -20.14 -15.38 4.62
C GLY A 262 -19.00 -15.91 3.72
N MET A 263 -17.93 -15.16 3.50
CA MET A 263 -16.74 -15.61 2.76
C MET A 263 -15.63 -16.03 3.72
N GLU A 264 -14.85 -17.03 3.31
CA GLU A 264 -13.60 -17.34 4.00
C GLU A 264 -12.54 -16.30 3.64
N ALA A 265 -11.88 -15.76 4.67
CA ALA A 265 -10.81 -14.80 4.52
C ALA A 265 -9.65 -15.13 5.45
N GLU A 266 -8.43 -15.15 4.91
CA GLU A 266 -7.20 -15.18 5.71
C GLU A 266 -6.80 -13.75 6.03
N ILE A 267 -6.57 -13.44 7.32
CA ILE A 267 -6.18 -12.10 7.75
C ILE A 267 -4.75 -12.13 8.27
N GLU A 268 -3.88 -11.39 7.60
CA GLU A 268 -2.51 -11.13 8.01
C GLU A 268 -2.39 -9.71 8.56
N ASN A 269 -1.69 -9.53 9.67
CA ASN A 269 -1.37 -8.20 10.15
C ASN A 269 -0.15 -7.66 9.41
N GLN A 270 -0.36 -6.61 8.64
CA GLN A 270 0.71 -5.83 8.03
C GLN A 270 0.86 -4.51 8.76
N ILE A 271 2.08 -4.03 8.88
CA ILE A 271 2.34 -2.70 9.43
C ILE A 271 2.73 -1.78 8.30
N THR A 272 1.95 -0.72 8.11
CA THR A 272 2.36 0.44 7.32
C THR A 272 2.53 1.62 8.25
N MET A 273 3.69 2.24 8.21
CA MET A 273 3.98 3.44 8.98
C MET A 273 4.42 4.53 8.01
N CYS A 274 4.01 5.76 8.28
CA CYS A 274 4.40 6.90 7.46
C CYS A 274 4.94 8.04 8.33
N ARG A 275 5.89 8.78 7.75
CA ARG A 275 6.39 10.03 8.26
C ARG A 275 6.24 11.09 7.17
N LEU A 276 5.57 12.18 7.49
CA LEU A 276 5.50 13.35 6.60
C LEU A 276 6.84 14.09 6.65
N GLY A 277 7.25 14.63 5.52
CA GLY A 277 8.47 15.40 5.38
C GLY A 277 8.40 16.78 6.02
#